data_0ef0ae0343b7d31def6ba9f6bcfd4f14
#
_entry.id   0ef0ae0343b7d31def6ba9f6bcfd4f14
#
_cell.length_a   1.000
_cell.length_b   1.000
_cell.length_c   1.000
_cell.angle_alpha   90.00
_cell.angle_beta   90.00
_cell.angle_gamma   90.00
#
_symmetry.space_group_name_H-M   'P 1'
#
loop_
_entity.id
_entity.type
_entity.pdbx_description
1 polymer ?
#
loop_
_entity_poly.entity_id
_entity_poly.type
_entity_poly.pdbx_seq_one_letter_code
_entity_poly.pdbx_strand_id
1 'polypeptide(L)'
;MALPDSNRCTELQNDEIEVLESIYPGQTNIVSEPTQRVLSILIPISLAGETSTKLLPSLSRSKNGESSLSASTIAHPDLVLSHLPPISARIALPNDYPTLSPPRIISLKANLGDDRSNWLPRSALNAVQNKLGQMWVEENETMGEGAGVLWKWWDWVGTGEFLSELGMLGSELSLSVPPTLPVATFHTLLKTYNSTQIHSSFEQTAFSCTICFENRKGKSCVKMPCGCVFCNPCLNACWTLAISEGTLESVSCPSAACVKKRALRKPGDTADDLDPELVQSVVGPDLRQRWEELSDRRKAEIDPSYCICPQPQCQAAVPAPPIPSAADLLAQEIISKRAFRITTTASTLPSNTHHSASAPTEDRWARYRQCQKCSFSFCLYCSATWHGPHTPCSFPQTSLIVLEYLSYPEDSPERLRMEQRRGKGNLEKMVARYIEDEENKKWLEQRTRACAGCGVRVEKSHGCNHMTCGRCGAHFCYRCGDSIRATDPYAHYQKPGSCFEKLFDQEEIARFERETAMQRAGIADLAHGDVWGPNNVWEW
;
A
#
# COMPACT_ATOMS: atom_id res chain seq x y z
N MET A 1 53.82 -5.46 48.11
CA MET A 1 52.87 -5.64 46.97
C MET A 1 53.31 -6.87 46.24
N ALA A 2 52.56 -7.98 46.34
CA ALA A 2 52.80 -9.17 45.54
C ALA A 2 52.52 -8.83 44.10
N LEU A 3 53.42 -9.21 43.17
CA LEU A 3 53.17 -9.11 41.72
C LEU A 3 51.92 -9.94 41.40
N PRO A 4 50.97 -9.40 40.62
CA PRO A 4 49.79 -10.13 40.26
C PRO A 4 50.19 -11.40 39.52
N ASP A 5 49.53 -12.51 39.86
CA ASP A 5 49.73 -13.79 39.19
C ASP A 5 49.28 -13.61 37.73
N SER A 6 50.26 -13.55 36.81
CA SER A 6 50.01 -13.32 35.36
C SER A 6 49.04 -14.35 34.79
N ASN A 7 48.97 -15.55 35.38
CA ASN A 7 48.01 -16.59 34.99
C ASN A 7 46.58 -16.17 35.36
N ARG A 8 46.37 -15.60 36.53
CA ARG A 8 45.04 -15.15 37.00
C ARG A 8 44.49 -14.02 36.13
N CYS A 9 45.32 -13.04 35.73
CA CYS A 9 44.88 -11.98 34.83
C CYS A 9 44.52 -12.53 33.44
N THR A 10 45.25 -13.53 32.96
CA THR A 10 44.96 -14.20 31.70
C THR A 10 43.63 -14.97 31.73
N GLU A 11 43.32 -15.63 32.84
CA GLU A 11 42.02 -16.30 33.05
C GLU A 11 40.88 -15.28 33.05
N LEU A 12 40.98 -14.21 33.83
CA LEU A 12 39.97 -13.15 33.88
C LEU A 12 39.72 -12.48 32.51
N GLN A 13 40.79 -12.26 31.71
CA GLN A 13 40.66 -11.78 30.36
C GLN A 13 39.92 -12.78 29.45
N ASN A 14 40.19 -14.07 29.59
CA ASN A 14 39.51 -15.10 28.82
C ASN A 14 38.01 -15.14 29.16
N ASP A 15 37.67 -15.13 30.44
CA ASP A 15 36.29 -15.16 30.92
C ASP A 15 35.51 -13.95 30.38
N GLU A 16 36.12 -12.77 30.46
CA GLU A 16 35.47 -11.53 29.95
C GLU A 16 35.28 -11.56 28.43
N ILE A 17 36.24 -12.07 27.69
CA ILE A 17 36.16 -12.24 26.24
C ILE A 17 35.11 -13.28 25.86
N GLU A 18 35.05 -14.41 26.56
CA GLU A 18 34.06 -15.47 26.34
C GLU A 18 32.64 -14.95 26.57
N VAL A 19 32.45 -14.15 27.61
CA VAL A 19 31.18 -13.48 27.88
C VAL A 19 30.78 -12.53 26.72
N LEU A 20 31.72 -11.72 26.22
CA LEU A 20 31.48 -10.83 25.09
C LEU A 20 31.15 -11.59 23.81
N GLU A 21 31.88 -12.68 23.52
CA GLU A 21 31.60 -13.50 22.32
C GLU A 21 30.27 -14.25 22.40
N SER A 22 29.90 -14.69 23.62
CA SER A 22 28.61 -15.33 23.87
C SER A 22 27.41 -14.36 23.63
N ILE A 23 27.55 -13.12 24.11
CA ILE A 23 26.46 -12.10 23.97
C ILE A 23 26.45 -11.51 22.55
N TYR A 24 27.63 -11.28 21.95
CA TYR A 24 27.79 -10.59 20.66
C TYR A 24 28.60 -11.42 19.66
N PRO A 25 28.09 -12.56 19.20
CA PRO A 25 28.82 -13.49 18.34
C PRO A 25 29.23 -12.83 17.01
N GLY A 26 30.51 -13.00 16.66
CA GLY A 26 31.08 -12.51 15.41
C GLY A 26 31.40 -11.01 15.36
N GLN A 27 31.23 -10.27 16.46
CA GLN A 27 31.53 -8.83 16.54
C GLN A 27 32.89 -8.54 17.22
N THR A 28 33.54 -9.56 17.71
CA THR A 28 34.87 -9.52 18.32
C THR A 28 35.87 -10.32 17.48
N ASN A 29 37.04 -9.75 17.27
CA ASN A 29 38.17 -10.46 16.62
C ASN A 29 39.41 -10.25 17.46
N ILE A 30 40.05 -11.36 17.84
CA ILE A 30 41.22 -11.38 18.72
C ILE A 30 42.46 -11.62 17.90
N VAL A 31 43.41 -10.71 18.03
CA VAL A 31 44.78 -10.89 17.48
C VAL A 31 45.74 -10.94 18.63
N SER A 32 46.33 -12.10 18.88
CA SER A 32 47.36 -12.29 19.91
C SER A 32 48.70 -11.81 19.38
N GLU A 33 49.23 -10.71 19.93
CA GLU A 33 50.59 -10.23 19.71
C GLU A 33 51.52 -10.81 20.81
N PRO A 34 52.85 -10.88 20.59
CA PRO A 34 53.77 -11.49 21.55
C PRO A 34 53.80 -10.88 22.95
N THR A 35 53.44 -9.59 23.05
CA THR A 35 53.51 -8.82 24.31
C THR A 35 52.15 -8.43 24.89
N GLN A 36 51.08 -8.54 24.12
CA GLN A 36 49.74 -8.15 24.56
C GLN A 36 48.68 -8.76 23.65
N ARG A 37 47.45 -8.85 24.15
CA ARG A 37 46.30 -9.23 23.34
C ARG A 37 45.66 -7.97 22.76
N VAL A 38 45.32 -7.99 21.48
CA VAL A 38 44.60 -6.89 20.82
C VAL A 38 43.25 -7.41 20.38
N LEU A 39 42.21 -6.79 20.93
CA LEU A 39 40.84 -7.01 20.51
C LEU A 39 40.44 -5.97 19.45
N SER A 40 39.82 -6.43 18.39
CA SER A 40 39.10 -5.59 17.44
C SER A 40 37.62 -5.82 17.62
N ILE A 41 36.90 -4.80 18.07
CA ILE A 41 35.49 -4.88 18.43
C ILE A 41 34.71 -3.95 17.50
N LEU A 42 33.56 -4.41 17.02
CA LEU A 42 32.61 -3.61 16.23
C LEU A 42 31.32 -3.46 17.02
N ILE A 43 31.09 -2.29 17.61
CA ILE A 43 29.95 -2.03 18.49
C ILE A 43 28.81 -1.39 17.69
N PRO A 44 27.70 -2.12 17.36
CA PRO A 44 26.52 -1.52 16.77
C PRO A 44 25.81 -0.63 17.78
N ILE A 45 25.25 0.47 17.31
CA ILE A 45 24.57 1.42 18.19
C ILE A 45 23.06 1.34 17.92
N SER A 46 22.31 1.02 18.98
CA SER A 46 20.84 0.96 18.95
C SER A 46 20.28 1.96 19.93
N LEU A 47 19.50 2.93 19.44
CA LEU A 47 18.84 3.92 20.28
C LEU A 47 17.60 3.30 20.95
N ALA A 48 17.18 3.83 22.08
CA ALA A 48 16.03 3.34 22.84
C ALA A 48 14.69 3.41 22.10
N GLY A 49 14.65 4.07 20.93
CA GLY A 49 13.47 4.19 20.08
C GLY A 49 13.77 4.98 18.81
N GLU A 50 12.71 5.21 18.04
CA GLU A 50 12.77 6.08 16.87
C GLU A 50 13.02 7.53 17.30
N THR A 51 14.19 8.05 16.94
CA THR A 51 14.66 9.38 17.36
C THR A 51 14.75 10.31 16.16
N SER A 52 14.08 11.47 16.25
CA SER A 52 14.22 12.53 15.25
C SER A 52 15.66 13.05 15.25
N THR A 53 16.25 13.16 14.07
CA THR A 53 17.67 13.47 13.90
C THR A 53 17.86 14.72 13.05
N LYS A 54 18.59 15.68 13.61
CA LYS A 54 18.94 16.94 12.95
C LYS A 54 20.40 16.93 12.49
N LEU A 55 20.62 17.24 11.22
CA LEU A 55 21.96 17.34 10.65
C LEU A 55 22.46 18.78 10.72
N LEU A 56 23.57 18.98 11.43
CA LEU A 56 24.22 20.27 11.57
C LEU A 56 25.32 20.41 10.52
N PRO A 57 25.31 21.45 9.69
CA PRO A 57 26.39 21.68 8.73
C PRO A 57 27.73 21.91 9.45
N SER A 58 28.80 21.33 8.90
CA SER A 58 30.15 21.53 9.43
C SER A 58 30.54 23.01 9.29
N LEU A 59 30.87 23.66 10.39
CA LEU A 59 31.44 25.00 10.40
C LEU A 59 32.88 24.92 9.84
N SER A 60 33.04 25.06 8.54
CA SER A 60 34.35 25.29 7.93
C SER A 60 34.85 26.69 8.35
N ARG A 61 35.87 26.73 9.19
CA ARG A 61 36.55 27.96 9.58
C ARG A 61 37.28 28.50 8.35
N SER A 62 36.65 29.42 7.62
CA SER A 62 37.32 30.18 6.55
C SER A 62 38.44 31.01 7.19
N LYS A 63 39.64 30.96 6.59
CA LYS A 63 40.82 31.70 7.07
C LYS A 63 40.70 33.21 6.82
N ASN A 64 39.64 33.70 6.23
CA ASN A 64 39.36 35.11 6.00
C ASN A 64 38.13 35.49 6.78
N GLY A 65 38.31 36.38 7.78
CA GLY A 65 37.33 36.75 8.78
C GLY A 65 36.08 37.50 8.30
N GLU A 66 35.38 36.99 7.33
CA GLU A 66 34.06 37.47 6.92
C GLU A 66 33.04 36.33 7.15
N SER A 67 32.23 36.52 8.17
CA SER A 67 31.07 35.69 8.48
C SER A 67 29.97 35.97 7.46
N SER A 68 30.03 35.33 6.30
CA SER A 68 28.90 35.30 5.39
C SER A 68 27.96 34.16 5.84
N LEU A 69 26.93 34.52 6.58
CA LEU A 69 25.74 33.71 6.85
C LEU A 69 24.95 33.51 5.54
N SER A 70 25.37 32.60 4.70
CA SER A 70 24.50 32.01 3.69
C SER A 70 24.01 30.66 4.20
N ALA A 71 23.22 30.70 5.24
CA ALA A 71 22.45 29.57 5.69
C ALA A 71 21.20 29.42 4.80
N SER A 72 21.35 28.83 3.64
CA SER A 72 20.23 28.13 3.02
C SER A 72 19.97 26.90 3.90
N THR A 73 19.14 27.07 4.89
CA THR A 73 18.53 25.98 5.66
C THR A 73 17.60 25.24 4.69
N ILE A 74 18.17 24.37 3.86
CA ILE A 74 17.37 23.36 3.18
C ILE A 74 16.91 22.45 4.30
N ALA A 75 15.65 22.60 4.70
CA ALA A 75 15.00 21.67 5.59
C ALA A 75 15.01 20.30 4.91
N HIS A 76 15.98 19.47 5.26
CA HIS A 76 15.94 18.08 4.90
C HIS A 76 14.74 17.45 5.59
N PRO A 77 13.98 16.54 4.92
CA PRO A 77 12.88 15.84 5.54
C PRO A 77 13.37 15.18 6.83
N ASP A 78 12.53 15.18 7.85
CA ASP A 78 12.84 14.66 9.18
C ASP A 78 13.46 13.26 9.07
N LEU A 79 14.72 13.15 9.50
CA LEU A 79 15.44 11.90 9.53
C LEU A 79 15.17 11.23 10.89
N VAL A 80 14.48 10.11 10.86
CA VAL A 80 14.20 9.31 12.06
C VAL A 80 15.10 8.10 12.07
N LEU A 81 15.89 7.94 13.13
CA LEU A 81 16.86 6.87 13.27
C LEU A 81 16.61 6.09 14.58
N SER A 82 16.73 4.78 14.50
CA SER A 82 16.79 3.85 15.64
C SER A 82 18.14 3.14 15.75
N HIS A 83 18.93 3.16 14.66
CA HIS A 83 20.25 2.56 14.60
C HIS A 83 21.23 3.53 13.96
N LEU A 84 22.43 3.59 14.54
CA LEU A 84 23.54 4.39 14.03
C LEU A 84 24.68 3.47 13.55
N PRO A 85 25.53 3.95 12.62
CA PRO A 85 26.68 3.18 12.18
C PRO A 85 27.58 2.81 13.35
N PRO A 86 28.22 1.62 13.32
CA PRO A 86 28.94 1.08 14.45
C PRO A 86 30.22 1.87 14.75
N ILE A 87 30.64 1.79 16.00
CA ILE A 87 31.97 2.24 16.41
C ILE A 87 32.88 1.03 16.42
N SER A 88 33.99 1.12 15.68
CA SER A 88 35.05 0.13 15.71
C SER A 88 36.14 0.56 16.70
N ALA A 89 36.44 -0.31 17.66
CA ALA A 89 37.49 -0.09 18.65
C ALA A 89 38.57 -1.15 18.51
N ARG A 90 39.82 -0.74 18.53
CA ARG A 90 40.98 -1.65 18.73
C ARG A 90 41.54 -1.38 20.11
N ILE A 91 41.55 -2.41 20.96
CA ILE A 91 41.86 -2.34 22.37
C ILE A 91 43.00 -3.33 22.65
N ALA A 92 44.06 -2.84 23.24
CA ALA A 92 45.13 -3.71 23.77
C ALA A 92 44.86 -4.02 25.23
N LEU A 93 44.90 -5.27 25.59
CA LEU A 93 44.83 -5.77 26.97
C LEU A 93 46.24 -6.01 27.50
N PRO A 94 46.74 -5.20 28.46
CA PRO A 94 47.98 -5.43 29.13
C PRO A 94 47.95 -6.76 29.91
N ASN A 95 49.12 -7.37 30.16
CA ASN A 95 49.20 -8.63 30.88
C ASN A 95 48.73 -8.55 32.34
N ASP A 96 48.71 -7.36 32.90
CA ASP A 96 48.23 -7.03 34.25
C ASP A 96 46.81 -6.47 34.32
N TYR A 97 46.11 -6.40 33.18
CA TYR A 97 44.68 -6.17 33.11
C TYR A 97 43.91 -7.41 33.59
N PRO A 98 42.81 -7.31 34.32
CA PRO A 98 42.11 -6.10 34.79
C PRO A 98 42.58 -5.55 36.16
N THR A 99 43.53 -6.19 36.80
CA THR A 99 43.84 -5.89 38.21
C THR A 99 44.62 -4.60 38.44
N LEU A 100 45.64 -4.32 37.63
CA LEU A 100 46.52 -3.16 37.84
C LEU A 100 46.49 -2.12 36.74
N SER A 101 46.22 -2.51 35.52
CA SER A 101 46.25 -1.63 34.34
C SER A 101 44.95 -1.59 33.61
N PRO A 102 44.52 -0.41 33.09
CA PRO A 102 43.34 -0.33 32.23
C PRO A 102 43.58 -0.92 30.84
N PRO A 103 42.50 -1.31 30.13
CA PRO A 103 42.60 -1.62 28.72
C PRO A 103 43.03 -0.36 27.94
N ARG A 104 43.96 -0.54 27.00
CA ARG A 104 44.45 0.57 26.16
C ARG A 104 43.71 0.65 24.85
N ILE A 105 43.00 1.74 24.60
CA ILE A 105 42.38 1.98 23.30
C ILE A 105 43.44 2.42 22.30
N ILE A 106 43.77 1.57 21.33
CA ILE A 106 44.73 1.84 20.24
C ILE A 106 44.11 2.78 19.20
N SER A 107 42.87 2.49 18.84
CA SER A 107 42.14 3.31 17.87
C SER A 107 40.63 3.19 18.09
N LEU A 108 39.93 4.32 17.93
CA LEU A 108 38.48 4.39 17.94
C LEU A 108 38.03 5.07 16.65
N LYS A 109 37.16 4.42 15.88
CA LYS A 109 36.69 4.93 14.58
C LYS A 109 35.17 4.76 14.49
N ALA A 110 34.49 5.75 13.97
CA ALA A 110 33.06 5.76 13.69
C ALA A 110 32.85 5.82 12.17
N ASN A 111 33.18 4.73 11.47
CA ASN A 111 33.21 4.70 10.02
C ASN A 111 31.80 4.60 9.41
N LEU A 112 31.57 5.34 8.34
CA LEU A 112 30.35 5.33 7.55
C LEU A 112 30.60 4.65 6.19
N GLY A 113 30.77 3.32 6.21
CA GLY A 113 30.94 2.54 4.99
C GLY A 113 32.31 2.59 4.33
N ASP A 114 32.95 3.74 4.23
CA ASP A 114 34.30 3.95 3.72
C ASP A 114 35.27 4.29 4.87
N ASP A 115 36.48 3.75 4.82
CA ASP A 115 37.51 3.90 5.88
C ASP A 115 37.98 5.35 6.14
N ARG A 116 37.48 6.32 5.38
CA ARG A 116 37.94 7.71 5.39
C ARG A 116 37.04 8.72 6.10
N SER A 117 35.78 8.41 6.32
CA SER A 117 34.82 9.35 6.88
C SER A 117 34.22 8.85 8.19
N ASN A 118 34.56 9.50 9.29
CA ASN A 118 33.90 9.25 10.57
C ASN A 118 32.60 10.06 10.63
N TRP A 119 31.51 9.44 11.05
CA TRP A 119 30.24 10.13 11.29
C TRP A 119 30.22 10.92 12.62
N LEU A 120 31.13 10.57 13.54
CA LEU A 120 31.40 11.34 14.75
C LEU A 120 32.61 12.27 14.56
N PRO A 121 32.57 13.50 15.06
CA PRO A 121 33.70 14.39 15.06
C PRO A 121 34.81 13.86 15.97
N ARG A 122 36.07 14.17 15.67
CA ARG A 122 37.22 13.73 16.45
C ARG A 122 37.14 14.13 17.93
N SER A 123 36.57 15.31 18.21
CA SER A 123 36.34 15.77 19.58
C SER A 123 35.43 14.83 20.35
N ALA A 124 34.35 14.36 19.76
CA ALA A 124 33.45 13.39 20.36
C ALA A 124 34.13 12.03 20.57
N LEU A 125 34.88 11.54 19.58
CA LEU A 125 35.64 10.27 19.72
C LEU A 125 36.67 10.35 20.86
N ASN A 126 37.36 11.47 21.00
CA ASN A 126 38.31 11.69 22.11
C ASN A 126 37.57 11.74 23.47
N ALA A 127 36.41 12.36 23.53
CA ALA A 127 35.59 12.41 24.76
C ALA A 127 35.11 10.99 25.13
N VAL A 128 34.63 10.20 24.18
CA VAL A 128 34.29 8.79 24.38
C VAL A 128 35.51 8.01 24.89
N GLN A 129 36.68 8.15 24.27
CA GLN A 129 37.90 7.46 24.70
C GLN A 129 38.28 7.80 26.15
N ASN A 130 38.18 9.08 26.53
CA ASN A 130 38.49 9.53 27.91
C ASN A 130 37.49 8.94 28.92
N LYS A 131 36.18 8.95 28.58
CA LYS A 131 35.15 8.38 29.46
C LYS A 131 35.31 6.88 29.66
N LEU A 132 35.62 6.14 28.58
CA LEU A 132 35.90 4.71 28.69
C LEU A 132 37.07 4.43 29.67
N GLY A 133 38.13 5.25 29.63
CA GLY A 133 39.23 5.15 30.62
C GLY A 133 38.78 5.45 32.05
N GLN A 134 37.89 6.42 32.24
CA GLN A 134 37.33 6.74 33.57
C GLN A 134 36.45 5.60 34.09
N MET A 135 35.64 4.98 33.24
CA MET A 135 34.76 3.86 33.61
C MET A 135 35.54 2.69 34.22
N TRP A 136 36.76 2.42 33.76
CA TRP A 136 37.58 1.38 34.36
C TRP A 136 38.01 1.72 35.78
N VAL A 137 38.34 3.01 36.03
CA VAL A 137 38.70 3.49 37.39
C VAL A 137 37.47 3.37 38.30
N GLU A 138 36.32 3.87 37.87
CA GLU A 138 35.06 3.81 38.62
C GLU A 138 34.65 2.37 38.95
N GLU A 139 34.86 1.40 38.01
CA GLU A 139 34.52 0.00 38.20
C GLU A 139 35.43 -0.69 39.23
N ASN A 140 36.73 -0.43 39.15
CA ASN A 140 37.68 -0.97 40.14
C ASN A 140 37.48 -0.39 41.56
N GLU A 141 37.05 0.88 41.68
CA GLU A 141 36.68 1.49 42.97
C GLU A 141 35.41 0.86 43.56
N THR A 142 34.46 0.45 42.70
CA THR A 142 33.15 -0.04 43.14
C THR A 142 33.10 -1.52 43.39
N MET A 143 33.69 -2.32 42.49
CA MET A 143 33.63 -3.78 42.51
C MET A 143 34.89 -4.44 43.08
N GLY A 144 35.96 -3.67 43.27
CA GLY A 144 37.27 -4.17 43.73
C GLY A 144 38.21 -4.55 42.61
N GLU A 145 39.48 -4.81 43.01
CA GLU A 145 40.56 -5.15 42.06
C GLU A 145 40.23 -6.38 41.24
N GLY A 146 40.32 -6.25 39.92
CA GLY A 146 40.15 -7.35 38.97
C GLY A 146 38.79 -7.41 38.28
N ALA A 147 37.95 -6.38 38.40
CA ALA A 147 36.71 -6.30 37.64
C ALA A 147 36.96 -5.98 36.15
N GLY A 148 36.42 -6.77 35.26
CA GLY A 148 36.44 -6.52 33.83
C GLY A 148 35.51 -5.37 33.43
N VAL A 149 35.89 -4.53 32.45
CA VAL A 149 35.13 -3.34 32.05
C VAL A 149 34.65 -3.39 30.61
N LEU A 150 35.07 -4.36 29.81
CA LEU A 150 34.77 -4.39 28.35
C LEU A 150 33.30 -4.53 28.08
N TRP A 151 32.53 -5.31 28.86
CA TRP A 151 31.10 -5.41 28.74
C TRP A 151 30.41 -4.08 29.00
N LYS A 152 30.82 -3.34 30.04
CA LYS A 152 30.28 -2.03 30.39
C LYS A 152 30.57 -0.97 29.32
N TRP A 153 31.76 -1.04 28.72
CA TRP A 153 32.13 -0.22 27.57
C TRP A 153 31.23 -0.49 26.37
N TRP A 154 30.99 -1.79 26.12
CA TRP A 154 30.11 -2.21 25.03
C TRP A 154 28.69 -1.70 25.25
N ASP A 155 28.12 -1.93 26.41
CA ASP A 155 26.76 -1.53 26.75
C ASP A 155 26.56 -0.01 26.64
N TRP A 156 27.42 0.77 27.25
CA TRP A 156 27.36 2.23 27.21
C TRP A 156 27.47 2.81 25.79
N VAL A 157 28.30 2.24 24.93
CA VAL A 157 28.40 2.63 23.53
C VAL A 157 27.22 2.09 22.72
N GLY A 158 26.86 0.83 22.90
CA GLY A 158 25.83 0.14 22.14
C GLY A 158 24.41 0.67 22.37
N THR A 159 24.10 1.10 23.59
CA THR A 159 22.82 1.75 23.93
C THR A 159 22.74 3.21 23.47
N GLY A 160 23.87 3.81 23.09
CA GLY A 160 23.93 5.21 22.71
C GLY A 160 23.89 6.20 23.88
N GLU A 161 24.09 5.74 25.13
CA GLU A 161 24.14 6.62 26.32
C GLU A 161 25.19 7.71 26.18
N PHE A 162 26.33 7.41 25.55
CA PHE A 162 27.38 8.39 25.27
C PHE A 162 26.91 9.61 24.50
N LEU A 163 25.88 9.48 23.65
CA LEU A 163 25.33 10.60 22.89
C LEU A 163 24.61 11.59 23.82
N SER A 164 23.95 11.11 24.86
CA SER A 164 23.31 11.94 25.87
C SER A 164 24.34 12.67 26.73
N GLU A 165 25.39 11.97 27.16
CA GLU A 165 26.47 12.56 27.95
C GLU A 165 27.28 13.61 27.16
N LEU A 166 27.42 13.42 25.85
CA LEU A 166 28.07 14.39 24.96
C LEU A 166 27.14 15.55 24.54
N GLY A 167 25.89 15.59 25.03
CA GLY A 167 24.90 16.60 24.68
C GLY A 167 24.45 16.55 23.22
N MET A 168 24.66 15.42 22.54
CA MET A 168 24.25 15.20 21.15
C MET A 168 22.82 14.65 21.06
N LEU A 169 22.35 13.96 22.08
CA LEU A 169 21.01 13.39 22.22
C LEU A 169 20.25 14.13 23.34
N GLY A 170 19.16 14.81 22.97
CA GLY A 170 18.22 15.45 23.87
C GLY A 170 16.80 15.05 23.48
N SER A 171 15.96 16.03 23.16
CA SER A 171 14.65 15.77 22.49
C SER A 171 14.83 15.29 21.05
N GLU A 172 15.92 15.68 20.41
CA GLU A 172 16.34 15.29 19.06
C GLU A 172 17.82 14.92 19.10
N LEU A 173 18.23 14.03 18.17
CA LEU A 173 19.63 13.71 17.95
C LEU A 173 20.26 14.74 17.02
N SER A 174 21.35 15.36 17.46
CA SER A 174 22.08 16.36 16.67
C SER A 174 23.40 15.79 16.16
N LEU A 175 23.51 15.56 14.86
CA LEU A 175 24.72 15.03 14.22
C LEU A 175 25.40 16.09 13.36
N SER A 176 26.71 16.28 13.55
CA SER A 176 27.51 17.16 12.71
C SER A 176 27.90 16.44 11.42
N VAL A 177 27.59 17.05 10.27
CA VAL A 177 27.96 16.49 8.96
C VAL A 177 29.49 16.50 8.80
N PRO A 178 30.13 15.38 8.44
CA PRO A 178 31.57 15.36 8.18
C PRO A 178 31.94 16.34 7.05
N PRO A 179 33.05 17.05 7.16
CA PRO A 179 33.46 18.05 6.15
C PRO A 179 33.82 17.40 4.79
N THR A 180 33.99 16.09 4.76
CA THR A 180 34.33 15.30 3.57
C THR A 180 33.13 14.89 2.76
N LEU A 181 31.89 15.02 3.31
CA LEU A 181 30.65 14.53 2.69
C LEU A 181 29.63 15.65 2.50
N PRO A 182 28.90 15.68 1.37
CA PRO A 182 27.72 16.49 1.21
C PRO A 182 26.62 16.07 2.18
N VAL A 183 25.81 17.03 2.67
CA VAL A 183 24.69 16.77 3.62
C VAL A 183 23.71 15.71 3.07
N ALA A 184 23.34 15.81 1.79
CA ALA A 184 22.43 14.87 1.14
C ALA A 184 22.98 13.42 1.12
N THR A 185 24.28 13.28 0.84
CA THR A 185 24.95 11.97 0.84
C THR A 185 25.00 11.38 2.25
N PHE A 186 25.35 12.20 3.23
CA PHE A 186 25.39 11.79 4.64
C PHE A 186 23.99 11.37 5.14
N HIS A 187 22.95 12.13 4.81
CA HIS A 187 21.55 11.78 5.09
C HIS A 187 21.18 10.42 4.49
N THR A 188 21.49 10.20 3.21
CA THR A 188 21.17 8.95 2.52
C THR A 188 21.91 7.76 3.14
N LEU A 189 23.19 7.90 3.47
CA LEU A 189 23.99 6.84 4.10
C LEU A 189 23.41 6.44 5.47
N LEU A 190 23.08 7.41 6.33
CA LEU A 190 22.46 7.14 7.64
C LEU A 190 21.10 6.44 7.48
N LYS A 191 20.26 6.94 6.57
CA LYS A 191 18.95 6.34 6.30
C LYS A 191 19.07 4.90 5.79
N THR A 192 19.98 4.66 4.85
CA THR A 192 20.22 3.31 4.30
C THR A 192 20.75 2.37 5.36
N TYR A 193 21.70 2.82 6.18
CA TYR A 193 22.22 2.01 7.29
C TYR A 193 21.11 1.64 8.28
N ASN A 194 20.34 2.62 8.73
CA ASN A 194 19.23 2.40 9.65
C ASN A 194 18.19 1.41 9.08
N SER A 195 17.79 1.59 7.83
CA SER A 195 16.82 0.68 7.17
C SER A 195 17.38 -0.75 7.04
N THR A 196 18.67 -0.89 6.73
CA THR A 196 19.34 -2.21 6.66
C THR A 196 19.38 -2.89 8.01
N GLN A 197 19.67 -2.16 9.08
CA GLN A 197 19.69 -2.71 10.45
C GLN A 197 18.29 -3.11 10.93
N ILE A 198 17.29 -2.28 10.68
CA ILE A 198 15.88 -2.62 10.98
C ILE A 198 15.47 -3.88 10.24
N HIS A 199 15.83 -4.00 8.96
CA HIS A 199 15.52 -5.18 8.15
C HIS A 199 16.23 -6.44 8.68
N SER A 200 17.54 -6.35 8.95
CA SER A 200 18.32 -7.46 9.53
C SER A 200 17.79 -7.91 10.89
N SER A 201 17.44 -6.96 11.76
CA SER A 201 16.83 -7.26 13.06
C SER A 201 15.47 -7.94 12.90
N PHE A 202 14.64 -7.45 11.97
CA PHE A 202 13.37 -8.09 11.65
C PHE A 202 13.55 -9.51 11.14
N GLU A 203 14.51 -9.75 10.24
CA GLU A 203 14.76 -11.10 9.68
C GLU A 203 15.14 -12.13 10.74
N GLN A 204 15.87 -11.71 11.78
CA GLN A 204 16.35 -12.59 12.86
C GLN A 204 15.28 -12.84 13.93
N THR A 205 14.36 -11.92 14.12
CA THR A 205 13.30 -11.99 15.12
C THR A 205 12.25 -13.04 14.74
N ALA A 206 11.76 -13.79 15.73
CA ALA A 206 10.69 -14.75 15.54
C ALA A 206 9.31 -14.09 15.71
N PHE A 207 8.41 -14.33 14.77
CA PHE A 207 7.04 -13.82 14.78
C PHE A 207 6.04 -14.97 14.70
N SER A 208 4.95 -14.86 15.44
CA SER A 208 3.82 -15.77 15.33
C SER A 208 2.87 -15.29 14.24
N CYS A 209 2.63 -16.13 13.23
CA CYS A 209 1.67 -15.83 12.17
C CYS A 209 0.24 -16.00 12.70
N THR A 210 -0.59 -14.96 12.61
CA THR A 210 -1.98 -15.01 13.09
C THR A 210 -2.92 -15.84 12.19
N ILE A 211 -2.45 -16.37 11.07
CA ILE A 211 -3.22 -17.22 10.17
C ILE A 211 -2.97 -18.70 10.47
N CYS A 212 -1.70 -19.15 10.50
CA CYS A 212 -1.35 -20.55 10.78
C CYS A 212 -0.91 -20.80 12.22
N PHE A 213 -0.74 -19.75 13.02
CA PHE A 213 -0.27 -19.81 14.42
C PHE A 213 1.13 -20.39 14.62
N GLU A 214 1.89 -20.56 13.55
CA GLU A 214 3.28 -21.01 13.62
C GLU A 214 4.23 -19.84 13.89
N ASN A 215 5.26 -20.11 14.69
CA ASN A 215 6.37 -19.19 14.90
C ASN A 215 7.39 -19.32 13.76
N ARG A 216 7.67 -18.25 13.07
CA ARG A 216 8.64 -18.20 11.97
C ARG A 216 9.56 -17.01 12.12
N LYS A 217 10.81 -17.16 11.67
CA LYS A 217 11.75 -16.03 11.60
C LYS A 217 11.26 -15.00 10.59
N GLY A 218 11.53 -13.72 10.86
CA GLY A 218 11.14 -12.60 10.00
C GLY A 218 11.58 -12.74 8.55
N LYS A 219 12.69 -13.42 8.27
CA LYS A 219 13.14 -13.77 6.92
C LYS A 219 12.06 -14.49 6.08
N SER A 220 11.18 -15.27 6.72
CA SER A 220 10.05 -15.98 6.08
C SER A 220 8.72 -15.27 6.31
N CYS A 221 8.74 -14.04 6.78
CA CYS A 221 7.57 -13.25 7.12
C CYS A 221 7.54 -11.93 6.34
N VAL A 222 6.35 -11.36 6.23
CA VAL A 222 6.10 -10.06 5.62
C VAL A 222 5.50 -9.15 6.66
N LYS A 223 6.08 -7.96 6.81
CA LYS A 223 5.57 -6.89 7.68
C LYS A 223 4.69 -5.96 6.85
N MET A 224 3.43 -5.87 7.24
CA MET A 224 2.47 -4.97 6.61
C MET A 224 2.68 -3.52 7.06
N PRO A 225 2.23 -2.51 6.28
CA PRO A 225 2.29 -1.08 6.66
C PRO A 225 1.61 -0.77 8.00
N CYS A 226 0.59 -1.55 8.38
CA CYS A 226 -0.09 -1.43 9.67
C CYS A 226 0.68 -2.04 10.86
N GLY A 227 1.88 -2.61 10.61
CA GLY A 227 2.71 -3.27 11.62
C GLY A 227 2.40 -4.76 11.86
N CYS A 228 1.32 -5.32 11.31
CA CYS A 228 1.02 -6.74 11.41
C CYS A 228 2.04 -7.57 10.62
N VAL A 229 2.38 -8.76 11.15
CA VAL A 229 3.35 -9.67 10.53
C VAL A 229 2.68 -11.00 10.20
N PHE A 230 2.90 -11.50 8.98
CA PHE A 230 2.37 -12.78 8.51
C PHE A 230 3.49 -13.58 7.85
N CYS A 231 3.41 -14.90 7.93
CA CYS A 231 4.33 -15.72 7.15
C CYS A 231 4.01 -15.60 5.64
N ASN A 232 5.05 -15.59 4.82
CA ASN A 232 4.91 -15.42 3.37
C ASN A 232 3.97 -16.46 2.72
N PRO A 233 4.00 -17.77 3.06
CA PRO A 233 3.07 -18.74 2.47
C PRO A 233 1.60 -18.42 2.73
N CYS A 234 1.24 -18.03 3.95
CA CYS A 234 -0.15 -17.69 4.28
C CYS A 234 -0.62 -16.43 3.56
N LEU A 235 0.21 -15.38 3.55
CA LEU A 235 -0.14 -14.13 2.88
C LEU A 235 -0.23 -14.31 1.36
N ASN A 236 0.71 -15.09 0.79
CA ASN A 236 0.69 -15.45 -0.64
C ASN A 236 -0.60 -16.19 -1.00
N ALA A 237 -0.99 -17.23 -0.24
CA ALA A 237 -2.21 -17.98 -0.51
C ALA A 237 -3.46 -17.08 -0.46
N CYS A 238 -3.57 -16.22 0.56
CA CYS A 238 -4.68 -15.27 0.69
C CYS A 238 -4.75 -14.29 -0.49
N TRP A 239 -3.62 -13.67 -0.86
CA TRP A 239 -3.60 -12.67 -1.91
C TRP A 239 -3.73 -13.26 -3.30
N THR A 240 -3.14 -14.44 -3.54
CA THR A 240 -3.30 -15.17 -4.81
C THR A 240 -4.77 -15.50 -5.06
N LEU A 241 -5.47 -16.00 -4.04
CA LEU A 241 -6.91 -16.27 -4.14
C LEU A 241 -7.69 -14.99 -4.41
N ALA A 242 -7.47 -13.93 -3.62
CA ALA A 242 -8.13 -12.65 -3.76
C ALA A 242 -7.95 -12.02 -5.16
N ILE A 243 -6.73 -12.07 -5.73
CA ILE A 243 -6.44 -11.55 -7.06
C ILE A 243 -7.08 -12.42 -8.15
N SER A 244 -7.07 -13.75 -7.97
CA SER A 244 -7.69 -14.65 -8.95
C SER A 244 -9.21 -14.49 -9.00
N GLU A 245 -9.86 -14.28 -7.86
CA GLU A 245 -11.30 -14.01 -7.75
C GLU A 245 -11.68 -12.55 -8.06
N GLY A 246 -10.71 -11.64 -8.13
CA GLY A 246 -10.95 -10.22 -8.35
C GLY A 246 -11.45 -9.45 -7.12
N THR A 247 -11.34 -10.03 -5.92
CA THR A 247 -11.72 -9.40 -4.64
C THR A 247 -10.60 -8.51 -4.10
N LEU A 248 -10.36 -7.35 -4.74
CA LEU A 248 -9.24 -6.45 -4.43
C LEU A 248 -9.18 -5.97 -2.98
N GLU A 249 -10.31 -5.85 -2.32
CA GLU A 249 -10.39 -5.44 -0.89
C GLU A 249 -9.68 -6.43 0.04
N SER A 250 -9.61 -7.69 -0.38
CA SER A 250 -8.93 -8.75 0.36
C SER A 250 -7.42 -8.74 0.15
N VAL A 251 -6.91 -8.02 -0.88
CA VAL A 251 -5.47 -7.79 -1.08
C VAL A 251 -5.03 -6.66 -0.15
N SER A 252 -4.93 -6.96 1.13
CA SER A 252 -4.63 -6.02 2.21
C SER A 252 -4.28 -6.82 3.47
N CYS A 253 -4.10 -6.14 4.60
CA CYS A 253 -3.82 -6.83 5.87
C CYS A 253 -4.99 -7.74 6.28
N PRO A 254 -4.80 -9.06 6.40
CA PRO A 254 -5.86 -10.00 6.77
C PRO A 254 -6.15 -10.05 8.28
N SER A 255 -5.46 -9.27 9.11
CA SER A 255 -5.71 -9.21 10.56
C SER A 255 -7.15 -8.78 10.86
N ALA A 256 -7.84 -9.49 11.76
CA ALA A 256 -9.22 -9.19 12.15
C ALA A 256 -9.41 -7.76 12.65
N ALA A 257 -8.40 -7.19 13.34
CA ALA A 257 -8.43 -5.80 13.80
C ALA A 257 -8.39 -4.82 12.62
N CYS A 258 -7.53 -5.07 11.62
CA CYS A 258 -7.40 -4.24 10.43
C CYS A 258 -8.64 -4.36 9.53
N VAL A 259 -9.20 -5.57 9.40
CA VAL A 259 -10.44 -5.80 8.64
C VAL A 259 -11.60 -5.01 9.27
N LYS A 260 -11.78 -5.10 10.60
CA LYS A 260 -12.79 -4.30 11.32
C LYS A 260 -12.57 -2.79 11.13
N LYS A 261 -11.31 -2.33 11.21
CA LYS A 261 -10.97 -0.92 11.03
C LYS A 261 -11.29 -0.44 9.60
N ARG A 262 -11.04 -1.27 8.58
CA ARG A 262 -11.42 -0.96 7.19
C ARG A 262 -12.93 -0.91 6.99
N ALA A 263 -13.67 -1.85 7.56
CA ALA A 263 -15.13 -1.89 7.46
C ALA A 263 -15.83 -0.64 8.03
N LEU A 264 -15.16 0.11 8.91
CA LEU A 264 -15.66 1.36 9.50
C LEU A 264 -15.27 2.61 8.68
N ARG A 265 -14.45 2.49 7.64
CA ARG A 265 -14.03 3.62 6.80
C ARG A 265 -15.12 4.04 5.82
N LYS A 266 -15.07 5.31 5.43
CA LYS A 266 -15.96 5.84 4.39
C LYS A 266 -15.51 5.36 3.01
N PRO A 267 -16.43 5.10 2.09
CA PRO A 267 -16.11 4.82 0.69
C PRO A 267 -15.28 5.97 0.09
N GLY A 268 -14.14 5.63 -0.52
CA GLY A 268 -13.24 6.62 -1.14
C GLY A 268 -12.01 7.00 -0.32
N ASP A 269 -11.84 6.47 0.89
CA ASP A 269 -10.60 6.65 1.66
C ASP A 269 -9.52 5.68 1.15
N THR A 270 -8.53 6.22 0.43
CA THR A 270 -7.45 5.47 -0.25
C THR A 270 -6.29 5.08 0.66
N ALA A 271 -6.45 5.20 1.98
CA ALA A 271 -5.36 5.03 2.96
C ALA A 271 -4.72 3.61 3.03
N ASP A 272 -5.16 2.67 2.22
CA ASP A 272 -4.60 1.30 2.14
C ASP A 272 -4.01 0.97 0.75
N ASP A 273 -3.58 1.97 -0.03
CA ASP A 273 -2.84 1.68 -1.26
C ASP A 273 -1.52 0.96 -0.88
N LEU A 274 -1.51 -0.36 -1.11
CA LEU A 274 -0.32 -1.16 -0.89
C LEU A 274 0.74 -0.80 -1.93
N ASP A 275 1.99 -0.79 -1.47
CA ASP A 275 3.12 -0.65 -2.37
C ASP A 275 3.13 -1.81 -3.38
N PRO A 276 3.12 -1.53 -4.70
CA PRO A 276 3.21 -2.55 -5.73
C PRO A 276 4.43 -3.47 -5.59
N GLU A 277 5.54 -2.99 -5.03
CA GLU A 277 6.73 -3.80 -4.78
C GLU A 277 6.48 -4.82 -3.67
N LEU A 278 5.74 -4.44 -2.63
CA LEU A 278 5.33 -5.37 -1.58
C LEU A 278 4.42 -6.47 -2.14
N VAL A 279 3.45 -6.10 -2.97
CA VAL A 279 2.56 -7.08 -3.62
C VAL A 279 3.38 -8.04 -4.49
N GLN A 280 4.32 -7.52 -5.30
CA GLN A 280 5.19 -8.35 -6.13
C GLN A 280 6.06 -9.31 -5.31
N SER A 281 6.59 -8.87 -4.18
CA SER A 281 7.42 -9.71 -3.30
C SER A 281 6.65 -10.90 -2.72
N VAL A 282 5.33 -10.76 -2.55
CA VAL A 282 4.46 -11.80 -2.00
C VAL A 282 3.92 -12.73 -3.07
N VAL A 283 3.33 -12.20 -4.16
CA VAL A 283 2.58 -13.00 -5.14
C VAL A 283 3.29 -13.18 -6.49
N GLY A 284 4.42 -12.51 -6.70
CA GLY A 284 5.18 -12.55 -7.94
C GLY A 284 4.70 -11.54 -9.01
N PRO A 285 5.45 -11.43 -10.14
CA PRO A 285 5.22 -10.38 -11.14
C PRO A 285 3.90 -10.53 -11.89
N ASP A 286 3.49 -11.75 -12.25
CA ASP A 286 2.30 -12.00 -13.07
C ASP A 286 1.01 -11.60 -12.32
N LEU A 287 0.90 -12.00 -11.05
CA LEU A 287 -0.26 -11.65 -10.23
C LEU A 287 -0.24 -10.18 -9.80
N ARG A 288 0.95 -9.57 -9.64
CA ARG A 288 1.07 -8.12 -9.46
C ARG A 288 0.46 -7.37 -10.64
N GLN A 289 0.85 -7.73 -11.87
CA GLN A 289 0.30 -7.09 -13.08
C GLN A 289 -1.22 -7.21 -13.12
N ARG A 290 -1.76 -8.40 -12.83
CA ARG A 290 -3.21 -8.62 -12.77
C ARG A 290 -3.88 -7.77 -11.68
N TRP A 291 -3.25 -7.65 -10.51
CA TRP A 291 -3.75 -6.81 -9.42
C TRP A 291 -3.77 -5.32 -9.81
N GLU A 292 -2.72 -4.81 -10.48
CA GLU A 292 -2.68 -3.45 -11.00
C GLU A 292 -3.79 -3.20 -12.04
N GLU A 293 -3.97 -4.11 -13.00
CA GLU A 293 -5.03 -4.02 -14.01
C GLU A 293 -6.43 -3.99 -13.37
N LEU A 294 -6.68 -4.81 -12.36
CA LEU A 294 -7.94 -4.83 -11.61
C LEU A 294 -8.13 -3.56 -10.76
N SER A 295 -7.06 -3.07 -10.15
CA SER A 295 -7.08 -1.83 -9.35
C SER A 295 -7.39 -0.61 -10.20
N ASP A 296 -6.75 -0.51 -11.36
CA ASP A 296 -7.00 0.58 -12.31
C ASP A 296 -8.42 0.52 -12.86
N ARG A 297 -8.92 -0.68 -13.15
CA ARG A 297 -10.31 -0.87 -13.55
C ARG A 297 -11.28 -0.42 -12.45
N ARG A 298 -11.01 -0.77 -11.21
CA ARG A 298 -11.85 -0.36 -10.07
C ARG A 298 -11.81 1.16 -9.85
N LYS A 299 -10.63 1.78 -9.96
CA LYS A 299 -10.50 3.25 -9.91
C LYS A 299 -11.35 3.89 -11.00
N ALA A 300 -11.30 3.34 -12.22
CA ALA A 300 -12.09 3.81 -13.34
C ALA A 300 -13.61 3.62 -13.16
N GLU A 301 -14.03 2.62 -12.39
CA GLU A 301 -15.46 2.41 -12.07
C GLU A 301 -15.99 3.37 -11.00
N ILE A 302 -15.11 3.85 -10.11
CA ILE A 302 -15.47 4.75 -9.01
C ILE A 302 -15.38 6.22 -9.45
N ASP A 303 -14.36 6.57 -10.22
CA ASP A 303 -14.10 7.93 -10.66
C ASP A 303 -14.87 8.23 -11.96
N PRO A 304 -15.85 9.14 -11.95
CA PRO A 304 -16.63 9.51 -13.14
C PRO A 304 -15.79 10.11 -14.27
N SER A 305 -14.54 10.52 -14.00
CA SER A 305 -13.61 11.01 -15.03
C SER A 305 -13.04 9.87 -15.90
N TYR A 306 -13.10 8.63 -15.45
CA TYR A 306 -12.64 7.46 -16.20
C TYR A 306 -13.81 6.77 -16.92
N CYS A 307 -13.48 6.05 -17.99
CA CYS A 307 -14.40 5.13 -18.65
C CYS A 307 -13.66 3.85 -19.03
N ILE A 308 -14.42 2.79 -19.34
CA ILE A 308 -13.84 1.51 -19.74
C ILE A 308 -13.84 1.42 -21.27
N CYS A 309 -12.74 0.96 -21.85
CA CYS A 309 -12.63 0.72 -23.28
C CYS A 309 -13.70 -0.28 -23.73
N PRO A 310 -14.53 0.06 -24.76
CA PRO A 310 -15.62 -0.81 -25.20
C PRO A 310 -15.19 -2.05 -25.98
N GLN A 311 -13.90 -2.17 -26.31
CA GLN A 311 -13.35 -3.36 -26.98
C GLN A 311 -13.36 -4.56 -26.01
N PRO A 312 -14.08 -5.68 -26.35
CA PRO A 312 -14.24 -6.81 -25.43
C PRO A 312 -12.93 -7.45 -24.98
N GLN A 313 -11.91 -7.42 -25.85
CA GLN A 313 -10.59 -7.99 -25.56
C GLN A 313 -9.67 -7.05 -24.78
N CYS A 314 -10.01 -5.76 -24.69
CA CYS A 314 -9.15 -4.76 -24.06
C CYS A 314 -9.65 -4.38 -22.66
N GLN A 315 -10.86 -3.83 -22.57
CA GLN A 315 -11.53 -3.38 -21.35
C GLN A 315 -10.65 -2.56 -20.39
N ALA A 316 -9.63 -1.87 -20.91
CA ALA A 316 -8.74 -1.05 -20.11
C ALA A 316 -9.43 0.23 -19.64
N ALA A 317 -9.03 0.73 -18.47
CA ALA A 317 -9.43 2.05 -17.98
C ALA A 317 -8.90 3.16 -18.89
N VAL A 318 -9.75 4.09 -19.28
CA VAL A 318 -9.42 5.23 -20.15
C VAL A 318 -9.71 6.51 -19.38
N PRO A 319 -8.71 7.32 -19.05
CA PRO A 319 -8.90 8.58 -18.34
C PRO A 319 -9.65 9.61 -19.22
N ALA A 320 -10.28 10.59 -18.58
CA ALA A 320 -10.72 11.77 -19.29
C ALA A 320 -9.54 12.44 -20.00
N PRO A 321 -9.74 13.03 -21.17
CA PRO A 321 -8.69 13.82 -21.78
C PRO A 321 -8.31 14.94 -20.80
N PRO A 322 -7.01 15.29 -20.72
CA PRO A 322 -6.59 16.40 -19.89
C PRO A 322 -7.37 17.65 -20.32
N ILE A 323 -7.86 18.40 -19.34
CA ILE A 323 -8.54 19.68 -19.62
C ILE A 323 -7.53 20.52 -20.41
N PRO A 324 -7.84 20.90 -21.66
CA PRO A 324 -6.91 21.62 -22.46
C PRO A 324 -6.54 22.93 -21.75
N SER A 325 -5.25 23.23 -21.68
CA SER A 325 -4.80 24.48 -21.10
C SER A 325 -5.36 25.67 -21.88
N ALA A 326 -5.45 26.84 -21.26
CA ALA A 326 -5.92 28.05 -21.96
C ALA A 326 -5.11 28.33 -23.25
N ALA A 327 -3.84 27.91 -23.29
CA ALA A 327 -2.97 28.02 -24.48
C ALA A 327 -3.39 27.03 -25.58
N ASP A 328 -3.79 25.81 -25.23
CA ASP A 328 -4.26 24.79 -26.17
C ASP A 328 -5.62 25.18 -26.77
N LEU A 329 -6.50 25.76 -25.96
CA LEU A 329 -7.79 26.30 -26.43
C LEU A 329 -7.60 27.44 -27.44
N LEU A 330 -6.66 28.36 -27.19
CA LEU A 330 -6.31 29.43 -28.12
C LEU A 330 -5.69 28.88 -29.42
N ALA A 331 -4.83 27.88 -29.33
CA ALA A 331 -4.23 27.22 -30.49
C ALA A 331 -5.30 26.52 -31.35
N GLN A 332 -6.27 25.82 -30.72
CA GLN A 332 -7.37 25.16 -31.42
C GLN A 332 -8.33 26.19 -32.07
N GLU A 333 -8.55 27.32 -31.43
CA GLU A 333 -9.36 28.40 -32.00
C GLU A 333 -8.71 29.05 -33.23
N ILE A 334 -7.37 29.18 -33.24
CA ILE A 334 -6.58 29.64 -34.37
C ILE A 334 -6.64 28.64 -35.54
N ILE A 335 -6.55 27.35 -35.24
CA ILE A 335 -6.61 26.27 -36.24
C ILE A 335 -8.01 26.19 -36.85
N SER A 336 -9.07 26.27 -36.06
CA SER A 336 -10.46 26.25 -36.57
C SER A 336 -10.78 27.50 -37.36
N LYS A 337 -10.28 28.68 -37.01
CA LYS A 337 -10.41 29.90 -37.80
C LYS A 337 -9.64 29.85 -39.10
N ARG A 338 -8.48 29.15 -39.14
CA ARG A 338 -7.73 28.89 -40.39
C ARG A 338 -8.45 27.90 -41.30
N ALA A 339 -8.97 26.80 -40.76
CA ALA A 339 -9.72 25.81 -41.52
C ALA A 339 -11.02 26.41 -42.13
N PHE A 340 -11.69 27.29 -41.42
CA PHE A 340 -12.88 27.98 -41.91
C PHE A 340 -12.53 28.97 -43.05
N ARG A 341 -11.36 29.58 -43.04
CA ARG A 341 -10.93 30.48 -44.15
C ARG A 341 -10.58 29.76 -45.46
N ILE A 342 -10.24 28.46 -45.38
CA ILE A 342 -9.91 27.67 -46.59
C ILE A 342 -11.16 27.12 -47.29
N THR A 343 -12.31 27.03 -46.61
CA THR A 343 -13.57 26.48 -47.16
C THR A 343 -14.54 27.53 -47.67
N THR A 344 -14.23 28.84 -47.53
CA THR A 344 -15.17 29.92 -47.93
C THR A 344 -14.84 30.59 -49.27
N THR A 345 -14.28 29.83 -50.23
CA THR A 345 -14.21 30.31 -51.61
C THR A 345 -15.03 29.46 -52.59
N ALA A 346 -16.30 29.23 -52.28
CA ALA A 346 -17.29 28.88 -53.33
C ALA A 346 -18.72 29.07 -52.80
N SER A 347 -19.41 29.98 -53.44
CA SER A 347 -20.89 30.04 -53.63
C SER A 347 -21.78 30.63 -52.52
N THR A 348 -22.18 31.85 -52.82
CA THR A 348 -23.39 32.60 -52.44
C THR A 348 -24.68 31.80 -52.40
N LEU A 349 -25.51 31.98 -51.37
CA LEU A 349 -26.87 32.51 -51.39
C LEU A 349 -27.53 32.38 -49.99
N PRO A 350 -28.42 33.32 -49.60
CA PRO A 350 -28.89 33.45 -48.23
C PRO A 350 -30.25 32.78 -48.01
N SER A 351 -30.47 32.21 -46.83
CA SER A 351 -31.81 32.04 -46.31
C SER A 351 -31.85 32.21 -44.80
N ASN A 352 -32.68 33.15 -44.41
CA ASN A 352 -33.14 33.46 -43.05
C ASN A 352 -33.60 32.22 -42.31
N THR A 353 -33.07 32.02 -41.09
CA THR A 353 -33.85 31.39 -40.04
C THR A 353 -33.38 31.91 -38.67
N HIS A 354 -34.36 32.25 -37.86
CA HIS A 354 -34.31 32.89 -36.55
C HIS A 354 -33.37 32.17 -35.56
N HIS A 355 -32.49 32.95 -34.95
CA HIS A 355 -31.66 32.52 -33.82
C HIS A 355 -32.52 32.45 -32.56
N SER A 356 -32.70 31.25 -32.09
CA SER A 356 -33.08 30.94 -30.73
C SER A 356 -31.84 30.96 -29.86
N ALA A 357 -31.93 31.53 -28.67
CA ALA A 357 -30.84 31.80 -27.74
C ALA A 357 -29.97 30.57 -27.47
N SER A 358 -28.64 30.77 -27.52
CA SER A 358 -27.57 29.79 -27.34
C SER A 358 -27.58 29.19 -25.95
N ALA A 359 -27.87 27.89 -25.89
CA ALA A 359 -27.41 27.03 -24.82
C ALA A 359 -25.84 27.00 -24.82
N PRO A 360 -25.21 26.85 -23.65
CA PRO A 360 -23.74 26.79 -23.57
C PRO A 360 -23.24 25.74 -24.55
N THR A 361 -22.25 26.12 -25.36
CA THR A 361 -21.59 25.21 -26.31
C THR A 361 -20.96 24.07 -25.55
N GLU A 362 -21.67 22.94 -25.44
CA GLU A 362 -21.07 21.69 -24.98
C GLU A 362 -19.83 21.43 -25.82
N ASP A 363 -18.72 21.25 -25.15
CA ASP A 363 -17.49 20.86 -25.81
C ASP A 363 -17.71 19.52 -26.51
N ARG A 364 -17.94 19.57 -27.80
CA ARG A 364 -18.27 18.40 -28.62
C ARG A 364 -17.14 17.35 -28.65
N TRP A 365 -15.92 17.76 -28.28
CA TRP A 365 -14.77 16.91 -28.12
C TRP A 365 -14.71 16.23 -26.73
N ALA A 366 -15.45 16.73 -25.74
CA ALA A 366 -15.49 16.14 -24.40
C ALA A 366 -15.92 14.66 -24.40
N ARG A 367 -16.65 14.23 -25.42
CA ARG A 367 -17.08 12.83 -25.59
C ARG A 367 -16.09 11.93 -26.34
N TYR A 368 -14.98 12.48 -26.87
CA TYR A 368 -13.91 11.69 -27.51
C TYR A 368 -13.07 10.99 -26.45
N ARG A 369 -12.80 9.71 -26.68
CA ARG A 369 -11.87 8.93 -25.86
C ARG A 369 -11.00 8.08 -26.77
N GLN A 370 -9.73 7.93 -26.37
CA GLN A 370 -8.80 7.02 -27.02
C GLN A 370 -8.17 6.12 -25.98
N CYS A 371 -8.27 4.81 -26.17
CA CYS A 371 -7.65 3.83 -25.30
C CYS A 371 -6.14 3.80 -25.52
N GLN A 372 -5.36 4.01 -24.49
CA GLN A 372 -3.89 3.97 -24.59
C GLN A 372 -3.36 2.56 -24.78
N LYS A 373 -4.09 1.51 -24.31
CA LYS A 373 -3.68 0.11 -24.41
C LYS A 373 -3.88 -0.47 -25.82
N CYS A 374 -5.02 -0.21 -26.48
CA CYS A 374 -5.34 -0.76 -27.79
C CYS A 374 -5.51 0.29 -28.89
N SER A 375 -5.28 1.56 -28.60
CA SER A 375 -5.39 2.71 -29.52
C SER A 375 -6.78 2.90 -30.14
N PHE A 376 -7.82 2.21 -29.63
CA PHE A 376 -9.17 2.33 -30.12
C PHE A 376 -9.77 3.69 -29.72
N SER A 377 -10.24 4.42 -30.74
CA SER A 377 -10.90 5.71 -30.56
C SER A 377 -12.42 5.55 -30.57
N PHE A 378 -13.10 6.02 -29.54
CA PHE A 378 -14.52 5.81 -29.34
C PHE A 378 -15.24 7.02 -28.74
N CYS A 379 -16.55 7.03 -28.84
CA CYS A 379 -17.41 8.02 -28.21
C CYS A 379 -17.82 7.57 -26.81
N LEU A 380 -17.57 8.42 -25.80
CA LEU A 380 -17.96 8.15 -24.41
C LEU A 380 -19.46 7.84 -24.25
N TYR A 381 -20.33 8.53 -25.01
CA TYR A 381 -21.77 8.42 -24.83
C TYR A 381 -22.38 7.17 -25.46
N CYS A 382 -21.92 6.78 -26.65
CA CYS A 382 -22.50 5.64 -27.35
C CYS A 382 -21.58 4.41 -27.40
N SER A 383 -20.38 4.51 -26.86
CA SER A 383 -19.35 3.44 -26.86
C SER A 383 -18.99 2.89 -28.26
N ALA A 384 -19.49 3.52 -29.31
CA ALA A 384 -19.17 3.18 -30.69
C ALA A 384 -17.84 3.78 -31.12
N THR A 385 -17.28 3.30 -32.24
CA THR A 385 -16.12 3.92 -32.90
C THR A 385 -16.36 5.43 -33.03
N TRP A 386 -15.32 6.22 -32.85
CA TRP A 386 -15.41 7.68 -32.94
C TRP A 386 -16.04 8.12 -34.28
N HIS A 387 -17.15 8.80 -34.20
CA HIS A 387 -17.96 9.23 -35.35
C HIS A 387 -17.86 10.74 -35.65
N GLY A 388 -16.88 11.41 -35.03
CA GLY A 388 -16.64 12.85 -35.20
C GLY A 388 -17.49 13.73 -34.26
N PRO A 389 -17.07 15.01 -34.10
CA PRO A 389 -17.69 15.92 -33.13
C PRO A 389 -19.09 16.37 -33.57
N HIS A 390 -19.41 16.38 -34.87
CA HIS A 390 -20.68 16.90 -35.41
C HIS A 390 -21.74 15.82 -35.61
N THR A 391 -21.34 14.54 -35.58
CA THR A 391 -22.29 13.44 -35.78
C THR A 391 -23.02 13.14 -34.46
N PRO A 392 -24.35 13.18 -34.41
CA PRO A 392 -25.09 12.82 -33.21
C PRO A 392 -24.92 11.35 -32.87
N CYS A 393 -24.89 11.02 -31.59
CA CYS A 393 -24.91 9.61 -31.15
C CYS A 393 -26.25 8.99 -31.52
N SER A 394 -26.24 7.81 -32.13
CA SER A 394 -27.43 7.12 -32.60
C SER A 394 -28.25 6.42 -31.50
N PHE A 395 -27.82 6.46 -30.25
CA PHE A 395 -28.43 5.71 -29.14
C PHE A 395 -29.88 6.11 -28.78
N PRO A 396 -30.26 7.40 -28.73
CA PRO A 396 -31.64 7.77 -28.40
C PRO A 396 -32.62 7.45 -29.54
N GLN A 397 -32.14 7.33 -30.76
CA GLN A 397 -33.00 7.10 -31.93
C GLN A 397 -33.30 5.61 -32.16
N THR A 398 -32.48 4.67 -31.67
CA THR A 398 -32.66 3.24 -31.90
C THR A 398 -33.92 2.70 -31.24
N SER A 399 -34.21 3.11 -30.01
CA SER A 399 -35.43 2.70 -29.31
C SER A 399 -36.68 3.31 -29.94
N LEU A 400 -36.64 4.57 -30.40
CA LEU A 400 -37.76 5.21 -31.10
C LEU A 400 -38.05 4.51 -32.43
N ILE A 401 -37.01 4.16 -33.19
CA ILE A 401 -37.14 3.44 -34.45
C ILE A 401 -37.73 2.04 -34.25
N VAL A 402 -37.30 1.36 -33.18
CA VAL A 402 -37.82 0.00 -32.85
C VAL A 402 -39.28 0.12 -32.40
N LEU A 403 -39.63 1.10 -31.56
CA LEU A 403 -40.99 1.32 -31.12
C LEU A 403 -41.89 1.70 -32.30
N GLU A 404 -41.43 2.57 -33.21
CA GLU A 404 -42.12 2.93 -34.43
C GLU A 404 -42.34 1.68 -35.33
N TYR A 405 -41.30 0.88 -35.53
CA TYR A 405 -41.37 -0.37 -36.32
C TYR A 405 -42.33 -1.38 -35.70
N LEU A 406 -42.33 -1.56 -34.39
CA LEU A 406 -43.24 -2.46 -33.69
C LEU A 406 -44.69 -1.94 -33.62
N SER A 407 -44.90 -0.62 -33.77
CA SER A 407 -46.22 -0.04 -33.79
C SER A 407 -46.98 -0.31 -35.07
N TYR A 408 -46.28 -0.66 -36.14
CA TYR A 408 -46.91 -0.97 -37.45
C TYR A 408 -47.25 -2.47 -37.55
N PRO A 409 -48.47 -2.80 -38.11
CA PRO A 409 -48.85 -4.18 -38.43
C PRO A 409 -47.84 -4.81 -39.38
N GLU A 410 -47.74 -6.15 -39.35
CA GLU A 410 -46.73 -6.87 -40.15
C GLU A 410 -46.82 -6.64 -41.66
N ASP A 411 -48.04 -6.45 -42.19
CA ASP A 411 -48.28 -6.26 -43.62
C ASP A 411 -48.49 -4.80 -44.00
N SER A 412 -48.18 -3.82 -43.12
CA SER A 412 -48.40 -2.43 -43.42
C SER A 412 -47.39 -1.85 -44.42
N PRO A 413 -47.79 -0.96 -45.33
CA PRO A 413 -46.88 -0.33 -46.28
C PRO A 413 -45.82 0.55 -45.58
N GLU A 414 -46.11 1.04 -44.40
CA GLU A 414 -45.19 1.81 -43.56
C GLU A 414 -44.05 0.92 -43.06
N ARG A 415 -44.34 -0.30 -42.58
CA ARG A 415 -43.37 -1.26 -42.14
C ARG A 415 -42.47 -1.72 -43.30
N LEU A 416 -43.05 -2.02 -44.46
CA LEU A 416 -42.30 -2.35 -45.67
C LEU A 416 -41.36 -1.21 -46.12
N ARG A 417 -41.77 0.07 -46.01
CA ARG A 417 -40.93 1.22 -46.32
C ARG A 417 -39.76 1.34 -45.33
N MET A 418 -39.96 1.04 -44.05
CA MET A 418 -38.89 1.01 -43.07
C MET A 418 -37.92 -0.13 -43.34
N GLU A 419 -38.39 -1.32 -43.67
CA GLU A 419 -37.60 -2.46 -44.05
C GLU A 419 -36.75 -2.20 -45.31
N GLN A 420 -37.31 -1.53 -46.31
CA GLN A 420 -36.55 -1.14 -47.50
C GLN A 420 -35.49 -0.08 -47.22
N ARG A 421 -35.74 0.88 -46.31
CA ARG A 421 -34.80 1.98 -45.96
C ARG A 421 -33.66 1.52 -45.08
N ARG A 422 -33.88 0.57 -44.17
CA ARG A 422 -32.93 0.22 -43.08
C ARG A 422 -32.44 -1.23 -43.17
N GLY A 423 -33.03 -2.02 -44.04
CA GLY A 423 -32.79 -3.44 -44.20
C GLY A 423 -33.53 -4.27 -43.13
N LYS A 424 -34.36 -5.23 -43.59
CA LYS A 424 -35.19 -6.10 -42.72
C LYS A 424 -34.33 -6.77 -41.64
N GLY A 425 -33.22 -7.39 -42.02
CA GLY A 425 -32.34 -8.10 -41.09
C GLY A 425 -31.66 -7.18 -40.06
N ASN A 426 -31.46 -5.88 -40.36
CA ASN A 426 -30.97 -4.91 -39.40
C ASN A 426 -32.03 -4.52 -38.38
N LEU A 427 -33.27 -4.29 -38.85
CA LEU A 427 -34.40 -3.99 -37.98
C LEU A 427 -34.71 -5.14 -37.05
N GLU A 428 -34.70 -6.38 -37.54
CA GLU A 428 -34.90 -7.58 -36.72
C GLU A 428 -33.84 -7.72 -35.64
N LYS A 429 -32.56 -7.48 -35.96
CA LYS A 429 -31.48 -7.44 -34.96
C LYS A 429 -31.65 -6.34 -33.93
N MET A 430 -32.12 -5.15 -34.35
CA MET A 430 -32.40 -4.04 -33.44
C MET A 430 -33.57 -4.35 -32.51
N VAL A 431 -34.64 -4.95 -33.05
CA VAL A 431 -35.80 -5.42 -32.29
C VAL A 431 -35.41 -6.49 -31.27
N ALA A 432 -34.66 -7.51 -31.70
CA ALA A 432 -34.19 -8.59 -30.83
C ALA A 432 -33.38 -8.04 -29.66
N ARG A 433 -32.45 -7.12 -29.93
CA ARG A 433 -31.65 -6.45 -28.90
C ARG A 433 -32.48 -5.57 -27.98
N TYR A 434 -33.46 -4.85 -28.52
CA TYR A 434 -34.36 -4.03 -27.71
C TYR A 434 -35.23 -4.87 -26.78
N ILE A 435 -35.76 -6.00 -27.25
CA ILE A 435 -36.53 -6.94 -26.44
C ILE A 435 -35.64 -7.52 -25.35
N GLU A 436 -34.44 -7.97 -25.68
CA GLU A 436 -33.46 -8.47 -24.72
C GLU A 436 -33.11 -7.42 -23.64
N ASP A 437 -32.88 -6.18 -24.07
CA ASP A 437 -32.59 -5.06 -23.16
C ASP A 437 -33.78 -4.77 -22.23
N GLU A 438 -35.03 -4.78 -22.75
CA GLU A 438 -36.25 -4.58 -21.95
C GLU A 438 -36.54 -5.77 -21.04
N GLU A 439 -36.30 -7.00 -21.48
CA GLU A 439 -36.41 -8.19 -20.63
C GLU A 439 -35.35 -8.18 -19.53
N ASN A 440 -34.11 -7.84 -19.86
CA ASN A 440 -33.02 -7.68 -18.90
C ASN A 440 -33.35 -6.55 -17.89
N LYS A 441 -33.90 -5.43 -18.35
CA LYS A 441 -34.33 -4.34 -17.47
C LYS A 441 -35.44 -4.78 -16.52
N LYS A 442 -36.48 -5.46 -17.04
CA LYS A 442 -37.56 -6.03 -16.22
C LYS A 442 -37.03 -7.04 -15.22
N TRP A 443 -36.14 -7.93 -15.66
CA TRP A 443 -35.48 -8.92 -14.81
C TRP A 443 -34.67 -8.23 -13.71
N LEU A 444 -33.86 -7.23 -14.09
CA LEU A 444 -33.09 -6.42 -13.14
C LEU A 444 -33.99 -5.69 -12.13
N GLU A 445 -35.10 -5.11 -12.59
CA GLU A 445 -36.05 -4.42 -11.72
C GLU A 445 -36.74 -5.36 -10.72
N GLN A 446 -37.07 -6.57 -11.17
CA GLN A 446 -37.76 -7.58 -10.36
C GLN A 446 -36.81 -8.34 -9.44
N ARG A 447 -35.61 -8.67 -9.90
CA ARG A 447 -34.67 -9.55 -9.23
C ARG A 447 -33.52 -8.84 -8.52
N THR A 448 -33.36 -7.54 -8.73
CA THR A 448 -32.24 -6.79 -8.16
C THR A 448 -32.70 -5.50 -7.50
N ARG A 449 -31.94 -5.03 -6.53
CA ARG A 449 -32.09 -3.70 -5.92
C ARG A 449 -30.84 -2.86 -6.12
N ALA A 450 -31.05 -1.58 -6.35
CA ALA A 450 -29.95 -0.62 -6.46
C ALA A 450 -29.34 -0.36 -5.08
N CYS A 451 -28.02 -0.40 -4.98
CA CYS A 451 -27.32 -0.01 -3.78
C CYS A 451 -27.54 1.47 -3.49
N ALA A 452 -27.92 1.80 -2.27
CA ALA A 452 -28.14 3.19 -1.83
C ALA A 452 -26.87 4.07 -1.91
N GLY A 453 -25.68 3.47 -1.89
CA GLY A 453 -24.41 4.20 -1.91
C GLY A 453 -23.88 4.47 -3.33
N CYS A 454 -23.83 3.46 -4.20
CA CYS A 454 -23.19 3.56 -5.52
C CYS A 454 -24.12 3.27 -6.71
N GLY A 455 -25.40 2.96 -6.47
CA GLY A 455 -26.39 2.70 -7.51
C GLY A 455 -26.24 1.38 -8.25
N VAL A 456 -25.20 0.59 -7.98
CA VAL A 456 -25.06 -0.74 -8.56
C VAL A 456 -26.21 -1.64 -8.16
N ARG A 457 -26.77 -2.34 -9.13
CA ARG A 457 -27.83 -3.31 -8.86
C ARG A 457 -27.25 -4.60 -8.29
N VAL A 458 -27.85 -5.04 -7.21
CA VAL A 458 -27.43 -6.22 -6.45
C VAL A 458 -28.55 -7.24 -6.50
N GLU A 459 -28.22 -8.48 -6.85
CA GLU A 459 -29.10 -9.61 -6.75
C GLU A 459 -28.95 -10.28 -5.38
N LYS A 460 -30.06 -10.68 -4.80
CA LYS A 460 -30.10 -11.46 -3.55
C LYS A 460 -30.33 -12.93 -3.91
N SER A 461 -29.36 -13.77 -3.64
CA SER A 461 -29.52 -15.22 -3.84
C SER A 461 -30.28 -15.85 -2.69
N HIS A 462 -29.85 -15.59 -1.45
CA HIS A 462 -30.42 -16.14 -0.22
C HIS A 462 -30.13 -15.20 0.96
N GLY A 463 -30.86 -15.38 2.07
CA GLY A 463 -30.54 -14.75 3.35
C GLY A 463 -31.41 -13.54 3.69
N CYS A 464 -30.92 -12.70 4.59
CA CYS A 464 -31.69 -11.58 5.12
C CYS A 464 -31.76 -10.40 4.15
N ASN A 465 -32.72 -9.50 4.40
CA ASN A 465 -32.90 -8.28 3.60
C ASN A 465 -31.87 -7.18 3.93
N HIS A 466 -31.00 -7.38 4.90
CA HIS A 466 -29.85 -6.52 5.14
C HIS A 466 -28.71 -6.94 4.20
N MET A 467 -28.34 -6.04 3.30
CA MET A 467 -27.30 -6.28 2.30
C MET A 467 -26.11 -5.33 2.49
N THR A 468 -24.94 -5.87 2.24
CA THR A 468 -23.71 -5.07 2.14
C THR A 468 -23.24 -5.08 0.68
N CYS A 469 -23.10 -3.91 0.10
CA CYS A 469 -22.67 -3.81 -1.29
C CYS A 469 -21.20 -4.21 -1.45
N GLY A 470 -20.91 -5.24 -2.25
CA GLY A 470 -19.54 -5.69 -2.52
C GLY A 470 -18.68 -4.65 -3.27
N ARG A 471 -19.29 -3.66 -3.92
CA ARG A 471 -18.57 -2.62 -4.66
C ARG A 471 -18.14 -1.44 -3.78
N CYS A 472 -19.05 -0.92 -2.92
CA CYS A 472 -18.79 0.30 -2.15
C CYS A 472 -18.88 0.11 -0.64
N GLY A 473 -19.17 -1.09 -0.15
CA GLY A 473 -19.31 -1.39 1.28
C GLY A 473 -20.55 -0.80 1.96
N ALA A 474 -21.43 -0.09 1.24
CA ALA A 474 -22.62 0.50 1.82
C ALA A 474 -23.63 -0.58 2.25
N HIS A 475 -24.21 -0.37 3.43
CA HIS A 475 -25.29 -1.22 3.95
C HIS A 475 -26.65 -0.67 3.51
N PHE A 476 -27.52 -1.52 3.01
CA PHE A 476 -28.85 -1.14 2.54
C PHE A 476 -29.87 -2.25 2.72
N CYS A 477 -31.15 -1.89 2.73
CA CYS A 477 -32.24 -2.84 2.76
C CYS A 477 -32.60 -3.30 1.36
N TYR A 478 -32.53 -4.61 1.09
CA TYR A 478 -32.90 -5.16 -0.22
C TYR A 478 -34.38 -4.92 -0.57
N ARG A 479 -35.26 -4.85 0.44
CA ARG A 479 -36.70 -4.69 0.24
C ARG A 479 -37.10 -3.28 -0.18
N CYS A 480 -36.66 -2.23 0.56
CA CYS A 480 -37.02 -0.84 0.28
C CYS A 480 -35.95 -0.07 -0.48
N GLY A 481 -34.71 -0.53 -0.51
CA GLY A 481 -33.57 0.17 -1.12
C GLY A 481 -32.91 1.22 -0.20
N ASP A 482 -33.43 1.47 0.98
CA ASP A 482 -32.90 2.52 1.87
C ASP A 482 -31.54 2.16 2.45
N SER A 483 -30.72 3.20 2.66
CA SER A 483 -29.42 3.06 3.33
C SER A 483 -29.59 2.71 4.80
N ILE A 484 -28.81 1.76 5.28
CA ILE A 484 -28.79 1.29 6.67
C ILE A 484 -27.48 1.68 7.34
N ARG A 485 -27.51 2.03 8.61
CA ARG A 485 -26.32 2.37 9.39
C ARG A 485 -25.51 1.11 9.69
N ALA A 486 -24.22 1.10 9.37
CA ALA A 486 -23.34 -0.03 9.66
C ALA A 486 -23.20 -0.36 11.15
N THR A 487 -23.38 0.63 12.03
CA THR A 487 -23.28 0.48 13.49
C THR A 487 -24.47 -0.24 14.10
N ASP A 488 -25.65 -0.13 13.48
CA ASP A 488 -26.87 -0.80 13.93
C ASP A 488 -27.73 -1.20 12.72
N PRO A 489 -27.34 -2.28 12.03
CA PRO A 489 -27.95 -2.64 10.74
C PRO A 489 -29.37 -3.20 10.88
N TYR A 490 -29.77 -3.64 12.07
CA TYR A 490 -31.09 -4.27 12.31
C TYR A 490 -32.14 -3.31 12.83
N ALA A 491 -31.76 -2.10 13.28
CA ALA A 491 -32.71 -1.10 13.76
C ALA A 491 -33.77 -0.71 12.72
N HIS A 492 -33.44 -0.80 11.41
CA HIS A 492 -34.37 -0.56 10.32
C HIS A 492 -35.59 -1.50 10.33
N TYR A 493 -35.39 -2.74 10.77
CA TYR A 493 -36.43 -3.79 10.82
C TYR A 493 -37.17 -3.83 12.15
N GLN A 494 -36.73 -3.08 13.16
CA GLN A 494 -37.35 -2.97 14.46
C GLN A 494 -38.29 -1.75 14.58
N LYS A 495 -38.19 -0.80 13.65
CA LYS A 495 -39.00 0.40 13.64
C LYS A 495 -40.29 0.19 12.85
N PRO A 496 -41.42 0.75 13.32
CA PRO A 496 -42.67 0.70 12.56
C PRO A 496 -42.49 1.27 11.16
N GLY A 497 -42.88 0.51 10.14
CA GLY A 497 -42.72 0.90 8.73
C GLY A 497 -42.94 -0.29 7.79
N SER A 498 -42.71 -0.08 6.49
CA SER A 498 -42.91 -1.11 5.46
C SER A 498 -42.00 -2.34 5.63
N CYS A 499 -40.88 -2.20 6.33
CA CYS A 499 -39.88 -3.25 6.58
C CYS A 499 -39.92 -3.82 8.00
N PHE A 500 -40.87 -3.38 8.86
CA PHE A 500 -41.00 -3.87 10.24
C PHE A 500 -41.15 -5.39 10.24
N GLU A 501 -40.36 -6.09 11.05
CA GLU A 501 -40.30 -7.56 11.18
C GLU A 501 -40.02 -8.32 9.86
N LYS A 502 -39.56 -7.63 8.79
CA LYS A 502 -39.30 -8.23 7.48
C LYS A 502 -37.81 -8.32 7.17
N LEU A 503 -37.03 -8.72 8.14
CA LEU A 503 -35.61 -9.03 7.93
C LEU A 503 -35.43 -10.20 6.95
N PHE A 504 -36.38 -11.18 6.99
CA PHE A 504 -36.48 -12.29 6.04
C PHE A 504 -37.84 -12.23 5.35
N ASP A 505 -37.88 -12.59 4.09
CA ASP A 505 -39.15 -12.71 3.37
C ASP A 505 -39.82 -14.04 3.71
N GLN A 506 -41.15 -14.07 3.80
CA GLN A 506 -41.92 -15.27 4.21
C GLN A 506 -41.67 -16.45 3.25
N GLU A 507 -41.51 -16.19 1.98
CA GLU A 507 -41.20 -17.20 0.97
C GLU A 507 -39.84 -17.86 1.21
N GLU A 508 -38.86 -17.10 1.67
CA GLU A 508 -37.53 -17.62 2.04
C GLU A 508 -37.56 -18.42 3.32
N ILE A 509 -38.34 -17.98 4.31
CA ILE A 509 -38.55 -18.73 5.55
C ILE A 509 -39.21 -20.08 5.23
N ALA A 510 -40.28 -20.08 4.44
CA ALA A 510 -40.97 -21.29 4.04
C ALA A 510 -40.11 -22.22 3.13
N ARG A 511 -39.18 -21.64 2.35
CA ARG A 511 -38.21 -22.42 1.58
C ARG A 511 -37.15 -23.05 2.48
N PHE A 512 -36.59 -22.29 3.41
CA PHE A 512 -35.64 -22.78 4.40
C PHE A 512 -36.24 -23.88 5.27
N GLU A 513 -37.48 -23.72 5.72
CA GLU A 513 -38.20 -24.72 6.47
C GLU A 513 -38.43 -26.02 5.68
N ARG A 514 -38.77 -25.91 4.37
CA ARG A 514 -38.87 -27.04 3.45
C ARG A 514 -37.53 -27.75 3.24
N GLU A 515 -36.47 -27.00 2.98
CA GLU A 515 -35.12 -27.55 2.79
C GLU A 515 -34.64 -28.24 4.08
N THR A 516 -34.87 -27.61 5.22
CA THR A 516 -34.53 -28.19 6.54
C THR A 516 -35.37 -29.45 6.83
N ALA A 517 -36.66 -29.46 6.47
CA ALA A 517 -37.52 -30.62 6.60
C ALA A 517 -37.08 -31.76 5.68
N MET A 518 -36.68 -31.46 4.42
CA MET A 518 -36.10 -32.42 3.47
C MET A 518 -34.79 -33.00 3.99
N GLN A 519 -33.89 -32.16 4.52
CA GLN A 519 -32.64 -32.61 5.13
C GLN A 519 -32.89 -33.52 6.35
N ARG A 520 -33.84 -33.16 7.20
CA ARG A 520 -34.23 -33.99 8.34
C ARG A 520 -34.87 -35.31 7.90
N ALA A 521 -35.70 -35.30 6.85
CA ALA A 521 -36.28 -36.50 6.26
C ALA A 521 -35.20 -37.38 5.59
N GLY A 522 -34.25 -36.77 4.84
CA GLY A 522 -33.12 -37.47 4.26
C GLY A 522 -32.18 -38.10 5.29
N ILE A 523 -31.98 -37.44 6.44
CA ILE A 523 -31.21 -38.01 7.54
C ILE A 523 -32.01 -39.16 8.22
N ALA A 524 -33.32 -39.09 8.26
CA ALA A 524 -34.16 -40.18 8.77
C ALA A 524 -34.11 -41.42 7.87
N ASP A 525 -34.07 -41.24 6.52
CA ASP A 525 -33.88 -42.33 5.58
C ASP A 525 -32.47 -42.93 5.62
N LEU A 526 -31.44 -42.12 5.89
CA LEU A 526 -30.06 -42.59 6.06
C LEU A 526 -29.81 -43.30 7.39
N ALA A 527 -30.64 -43.04 8.39
CA ALA A 527 -30.57 -43.75 9.69
C ALA A 527 -31.09 -45.20 9.62
N HIS A 528 -31.76 -45.59 8.52
CA HIS A 528 -32.26 -46.94 8.28
C HIS A 528 -31.49 -47.69 7.16
N GLY A 529 -30.43 -47.14 6.59
CA GLY A 529 -29.61 -47.77 5.58
C GLY A 529 -28.12 -47.58 5.82
N ASP A 530 -27.45 -48.72 6.13
CA ASP A 530 -26.00 -48.81 6.26
C ASP A 530 -25.24 -48.23 5.03
N VAL A 531 -24.77 -46.99 5.08
CA VAL A 531 -23.64 -46.55 4.23
C VAL A 531 -22.90 -45.38 4.91
N TRP A 532 -21.95 -45.66 5.76
CA TRP A 532 -20.89 -44.75 6.11
C TRP A 532 -19.62 -45.17 5.37
N GLY A 533 -19.36 -44.54 4.24
CA GLY A 533 -18.05 -44.55 3.58
C GLY A 533 -17.26 -43.27 3.97
N PRO A 534 -15.93 -43.34 4.17
CA PRO A 534 -15.16 -42.28 4.83
C PRO A 534 -14.66 -41.12 3.93
N ASN A 535 -15.34 -40.75 2.85
CA ASN A 535 -14.83 -39.74 1.89
C ASN A 535 -15.90 -38.75 1.42
N ASN A 536 -16.41 -37.89 2.32
CA ASN A 536 -17.03 -36.63 1.91
C ASN A 536 -16.67 -35.55 2.92
N VAL A 537 -15.57 -34.89 2.64
CA VAL A 537 -15.18 -33.63 3.28
C VAL A 537 -15.94 -32.52 2.56
N TRP A 538 -16.81 -31.83 3.23
CA TRP A 538 -17.43 -30.59 2.74
C TRP A 538 -16.43 -29.46 2.88
N GLU A 539 -15.96 -28.95 1.75
CA GLU A 539 -15.25 -27.68 1.69
C GLU A 539 -16.27 -26.54 1.78
N TRP A 540 -15.99 -25.62 2.71
CA TRP A 540 -16.61 -24.29 2.84
C TRP A 540 -15.70 -23.23 2.25
#